data_1deb1e3041d2b42d329436ac7ae49990
#
_entry.id   1deb1e3041d2b42d329436ac7ae49990
#
_cell.length_a   1.000
_cell.length_b   1.000
_cell.length_c   1.000
_cell.angle_alpha   90.00
_cell.angle_beta   90.00
_cell.angle_gamma   90.00
#
_symmetry.space_group_name_H-M   'P 1'
#
loop_
_entity.id
_entity.type
_entity.pdbx_description
1 polymer ?
#
loop_
_entity_poly.entity_id
_entity_poly.type
_entity_poly.pdbx_seq_one_letter_code
_entity_poly.pdbx_strand_id
1 'polypeptide(L)'
;MTNRSSLILLFGGVLVFFGPVSCGHAQQNASYGTRVKYRTGQKIEFPDFTVEYLGERRKSLPVYPRGFLYYDFKVSKGKTEKVVSWTTGTGIIDPTDFEFDGKRYHLELRRSEKLGKLNDNELVIWQGNFSSR
;
A
#
# COMPACT_ATOMS: atom_id res chain seq x y z
N MET A 1 55.96 26.83 -52.34
CA MET A 1 55.75 25.62 -51.49
C MET A 1 55.15 26.07 -50.16
N THR A 2 53.84 26.03 -50.05
CA THR A 2 53.11 26.46 -48.83
C THR A 2 52.21 25.33 -48.40
N ASN A 3 52.64 24.66 -47.33
CA ASN A 3 51.93 23.57 -46.72
C ASN A 3 50.91 24.15 -45.72
N ARG A 4 49.64 24.08 -46.04
CA ARG A 4 48.56 24.46 -45.12
C ARG A 4 48.02 23.19 -44.41
N SER A 5 48.42 22.98 -43.16
CA SER A 5 47.87 21.99 -42.29
C SER A 5 46.53 22.50 -41.78
N SER A 6 45.46 21.85 -42.20
CA SER A 6 44.11 22.05 -41.65
C SER A 6 43.97 21.27 -40.35
N LEU A 7 43.82 21.98 -39.24
CA LEU A 7 43.50 21.44 -37.93
C LEU A 7 41.99 21.26 -37.84
N ILE A 8 41.51 20.01 -37.87
CA ILE A 8 40.10 19.66 -37.64
C ILE A 8 39.90 19.51 -36.12
N LEU A 9 39.22 20.48 -35.53
CA LEU A 9 38.75 20.41 -34.15
C LEU A 9 37.47 19.56 -34.11
N LEU A 10 37.57 18.34 -33.61
CA LEU A 10 36.42 17.48 -33.28
C LEU A 10 35.84 17.93 -31.93
N PHE A 11 34.76 18.67 -31.98
CA PHE A 11 33.91 18.91 -30.79
C PHE A 11 33.10 17.65 -30.51
N GLY A 12 33.56 16.85 -29.55
CA GLY A 12 32.80 15.74 -28.99
C GLY A 12 31.68 16.28 -28.09
N GLY A 13 30.46 16.36 -28.63
CA GLY A 13 29.26 16.67 -27.85
C GLY A 13 28.90 15.48 -26.99
N VAL A 14 29.11 15.61 -25.68
CA VAL A 14 28.55 14.65 -24.69
C VAL A 14 27.05 14.90 -24.59
N LEU A 15 26.24 14.05 -25.23
CA LEU A 15 24.80 14.02 -25.09
C LEU A 15 24.48 13.34 -23.73
N VAL A 16 24.25 14.16 -22.70
CA VAL A 16 23.73 13.66 -21.43
C VAL A 16 22.24 13.39 -21.61
N PHE A 17 21.88 12.12 -21.82
CA PHE A 17 20.49 11.68 -21.76
C PHE A 17 20.02 11.72 -20.31
N PHE A 18 19.33 12.77 -19.92
CA PHE A 18 18.46 12.74 -18.74
C PHE A 18 17.23 11.88 -19.10
N GLY A 19 17.32 10.57 -18.85
CA GLY A 19 16.16 9.71 -18.88
C GLY A 19 15.15 10.16 -17.80
N PRO A 20 13.83 10.08 -18.07
CA PRO A 20 12.84 10.38 -17.04
C PRO A 20 13.08 9.44 -15.87
N VAL A 21 13.37 10.01 -14.68
CA VAL A 21 13.36 9.27 -13.42
C VAL A 21 11.92 8.86 -13.20
N SER A 22 11.55 7.66 -13.64
CA SER A 22 10.29 7.04 -13.31
C SER A 22 10.33 6.79 -11.81
N CYS A 23 9.62 7.60 -11.02
CA CYS A 23 9.27 7.28 -9.64
C CYS A 23 8.40 6.04 -9.67
N GLY A 24 9.00 4.88 -9.86
CA GLY A 24 8.36 3.59 -9.71
C GLY A 24 7.89 3.48 -8.28
N HIS A 25 6.57 3.54 -8.07
CA HIS A 25 5.98 3.17 -6.80
C HIS A 25 6.42 1.75 -6.51
N ALA A 26 7.16 1.56 -5.43
CA ALA A 26 7.69 0.25 -5.07
C ALA A 26 6.50 -0.72 -4.91
N GLN A 27 6.40 -1.65 -5.84
CA GLN A 27 5.40 -2.71 -5.85
C GLN A 27 5.93 -3.85 -5.00
N GLN A 28 5.13 -4.32 -4.06
CA GLN A 28 5.49 -5.42 -3.18
C GLN A 28 4.52 -6.58 -3.40
N ASN A 29 5.05 -7.78 -3.63
CA ASN A 29 4.26 -9.00 -3.72
C ASN A 29 3.99 -9.58 -2.34
N ALA A 30 2.79 -10.06 -2.10
CA ALA A 30 2.33 -10.65 -0.85
C ALA A 30 1.53 -11.93 -1.07
N SER A 31 1.50 -12.78 -0.05
CA SER A 31 0.68 -13.99 0.01
C SER A 31 -0.32 -13.89 1.14
N TYR A 32 -1.46 -14.59 1.01
CA TYR A 32 -2.45 -14.67 2.08
C TYR A 32 -1.84 -15.30 3.34
N GLY A 33 -2.25 -14.80 4.51
CA GLY A 33 -1.75 -15.23 5.81
C GLY A 33 -0.35 -14.76 6.16
N THR A 34 0.29 -13.98 5.28
CA THR A 34 1.64 -13.44 5.52
C THR A 34 1.57 -11.97 5.93
N ARG A 35 2.41 -11.56 6.87
CA ARG A 35 2.53 -10.17 7.31
C ARG A 35 3.25 -9.35 6.27
N VAL A 36 2.67 -8.20 5.94
CA VAL A 36 3.20 -7.28 4.95
C VAL A 36 3.20 -5.87 5.53
N LYS A 37 4.29 -5.15 5.38
CA LYS A 37 4.35 -3.73 5.73
C LYS A 37 3.65 -2.90 4.65
N TYR A 38 2.89 -1.88 5.09
CA TYR A 38 2.22 -0.96 4.18
C TYR A 38 2.68 0.49 4.42
N ARG A 39 2.64 1.29 3.37
CA ARG A 39 2.91 2.72 3.38
C ARG A 39 1.93 3.43 2.47
N THR A 40 1.64 4.68 2.74
CA THR A 40 0.79 5.50 1.87
C THR A 40 1.36 5.53 0.45
N GLY A 41 0.50 5.28 -0.53
CA GLY A 41 0.85 5.26 -1.95
C GLY A 41 1.62 4.02 -2.44
N GLN A 42 1.93 3.07 -1.55
CA GLN A 42 2.53 1.79 -1.92
C GLN A 42 1.44 0.80 -2.32
N LYS A 43 1.65 0.12 -3.45
CA LYS A 43 0.79 -0.97 -3.91
C LYS A 43 1.36 -2.31 -3.46
N ILE A 44 0.51 -3.13 -2.86
CA ILE A 44 0.83 -4.50 -2.42
C ILE A 44 0.00 -5.44 -3.27
N GLU A 45 0.66 -6.31 -4.03
CA GLU A 45 0.00 -7.29 -4.89
C GLU A 45 -0.24 -8.60 -4.16
N PHE A 46 -1.50 -8.95 -4.00
CA PHE A 46 -1.97 -10.26 -3.61
C PHE A 46 -2.38 -11.08 -4.84
N PRO A 47 -2.52 -12.42 -4.74
CA PRO A 47 -2.84 -13.24 -5.91
C PRO A 47 -4.10 -12.84 -6.67
N ASP A 48 -5.12 -12.32 -5.99
CA ASP A 48 -6.41 -11.97 -6.58
C ASP A 48 -6.63 -10.48 -6.82
N PHE A 49 -5.87 -9.59 -6.16
CA PHE A 49 -6.06 -8.13 -6.21
C PHE A 49 -4.84 -7.36 -5.72
N THR A 50 -4.86 -6.07 -5.93
CA THR A 50 -3.88 -5.12 -5.39
C THR A 50 -4.48 -4.35 -4.22
N VAL A 51 -3.69 -4.13 -3.17
CA VAL A 51 -4.07 -3.32 -2.01
C VAL A 51 -3.21 -2.06 -1.93
N GLU A 52 -3.84 -0.93 -1.71
CA GLU A 52 -3.19 0.37 -1.52
C GLU A 52 -3.71 1.03 -0.24
N TYR A 53 -2.81 1.43 0.65
CA TYR A 53 -3.18 2.17 1.85
C TYR A 53 -3.47 3.62 1.52
N LEU A 54 -4.69 4.07 1.83
CA LEU A 54 -5.16 5.42 1.55
C LEU A 54 -4.86 6.41 2.68
N GLY A 55 -4.68 5.91 3.89
CA GLY A 55 -4.44 6.73 5.06
C GLY A 55 -5.40 6.43 6.21
N GLU A 56 -5.27 7.21 7.27
CA GLU A 56 -6.16 7.14 8.42
C GLU A 56 -7.15 8.31 8.44
N ARG A 57 -8.34 8.08 8.95
CA ARG A 57 -9.33 9.11 9.22
C ARG A 57 -9.98 8.89 10.57
N ARG A 58 -10.29 9.99 11.24
CA ARG A 58 -10.98 9.97 12.53
C ARG A 58 -12.44 10.38 12.35
N LYS A 59 -13.35 9.61 12.95
CA LYS A 59 -14.78 9.94 13.00
C LYS A 59 -15.19 10.11 14.46
N SER A 60 -15.51 11.31 14.86
CA SER A 60 -16.05 11.62 16.19
C SER A 60 -17.54 11.27 16.24
N LEU A 61 -17.99 10.77 17.39
CA LEU A 61 -19.40 10.51 17.69
C LEU A 61 -19.77 11.31 18.93
N PRO A 62 -21.04 11.77 19.07
CA PRO A 62 -21.48 12.53 20.25
C PRO A 62 -21.20 11.80 21.58
N VAL A 63 -21.32 10.47 21.60
CA VAL A 63 -21.08 9.61 22.77
C VAL A 63 -19.59 9.31 22.99
N TYR A 64 -18.77 9.44 21.96
CA TYR A 64 -17.33 9.20 21.98
C TYR A 64 -16.57 10.37 21.37
N PRO A 65 -16.26 11.44 22.16
CA PRO A 65 -15.56 12.62 21.64
C PRO A 65 -14.19 12.34 21.04
N ARG A 66 -13.49 11.31 21.53
CA ARG A 66 -12.21 10.85 20.96
C ARG A 66 -12.37 10.16 19.61
N GLY A 67 -13.59 9.70 19.28
CA GLY A 67 -13.95 9.07 18.03
C GLY A 67 -13.24 7.75 17.77
N PHE A 68 -13.53 7.20 16.62
CA PHE A 68 -12.87 6.00 16.08
C PHE A 68 -11.84 6.39 15.03
N LEU A 69 -10.73 5.67 15.01
CA LEU A 69 -9.71 5.80 14.01
C LEU A 69 -9.89 4.68 12.98
N TYR A 70 -10.05 5.06 11.72
CA TYR A 70 -10.22 4.17 10.58
C TYR A 70 -8.95 4.18 9.75
N TYR A 71 -8.54 3.00 9.32
CA TYR A 71 -7.45 2.78 8.37
C TYR A 71 -8.08 2.29 7.07
N ASP A 72 -8.02 3.10 6.04
CA ASP A 72 -8.70 2.85 4.77
C ASP A 72 -7.72 2.23 3.76
N PHE A 73 -8.14 1.13 3.14
CA PHE A 73 -7.41 0.40 2.11
C PHE A 73 -8.25 0.29 0.85
N LYS A 74 -7.68 0.63 -0.28
CA LYS A 74 -8.29 0.39 -1.58
C LYS A 74 -7.87 -0.99 -2.08
N VAL A 75 -8.84 -1.85 -2.34
CA VAL A 75 -8.67 -3.15 -2.99
C VAL A 75 -9.09 -3.00 -4.44
N SER A 76 -8.24 -3.40 -5.38
CA SER A 76 -8.50 -3.20 -6.81
C SER A 76 -8.03 -4.36 -7.68
N LYS A 77 -8.78 -4.60 -8.78
CA LYS A 77 -8.45 -5.55 -9.84
C LYS A 77 -9.03 -5.04 -11.16
N GLY A 78 -8.18 -4.68 -12.09
CA GLY A 78 -8.62 -4.05 -13.35
C GLY A 78 -9.37 -2.76 -13.07
N LYS A 79 -10.66 -2.70 -13.48
CA LYS A 79 -11.53 -1.54 -13.26
C LYS A 79 -12.38 -1.61 -11.98
N THR A 80 -12.34 -2.75 -11.28
CA THR A 80 -13.11 -2.95 -10.05
C THR A 80 -12.31 -2.46 -8.86
N GLU A 81 -12.92 -1.60 -8.05
CA GLU A 81 -12.32 -1.04 -6.84
C GLU A 81 -13.28 -1.10 -5.67
N LYS A 82 -12.76 -1.30 -4.46
CA LYS A 82 -13.50 -1.27 -3.21
C LYS A 82 -12.63 -0.69 -2.10
N VAL A 83 -13.20 0.16 -1.24
CA VAL A 83 -12.53 0.62 -0.03
C VAL A 83 -12.93 -0.27 1.13
N VAL A 84 -11.93 -0.80 1.83
CA VAL A 84 -12.07 -1.62 3.04
C VAL A 84 -11.48 -0.83 4.19
N SER A 85 -12.24 -0.64 5.27
CA SER A 85 -11.82 0.14 6.43
C SER A 85 -11.64 -0.79 7.62
N TRP A 86 -10.46 -0.80 8.20
CA TRP A 86 -10.22 -1.40 9.51
C TRP A 86 -10.33 -0.31 10.58
N THR A 87 -10.95 -0.59 11.72
CA THR A 87 -11.18 0.42 12.75
C THR A 87 -10.64 0.00 14.10
N THR A 88 -10.13 1.00 14.84
CA THR A 88 -9.86 0.84 16.26
C THR A 88 -11.16 1.06 17.05
N GLY A 89 -11.50 0.14 17.93
CA GLY A 89 -12.67 0.24 18.81
C GLY A 89 -12.29 0.03 20.28
N THR A 90 -13.26 0.21 21.15
CA THR A 90 -13.18 -0.17 22.58
C THR A 90 -13.63 -1.64 22.70
N GLY A 91 -12.70 -2.56 22.83
CA GLY A 91 -13.02 -3.97 23.00
C GLY A 91 -12.18 -4.91 22.14
N ILE A 92 -12.68 -6.13 21.94
CA ILE A 92 -12.09 -7.11 21.03
C ILE A 92 -12.27 -6.57 19.63
N ILE A 93 -11.16 -6.42 18.90
CA ILE A 93 -11.18 -5.95 17.53
C ILE A 93 -11.01 -7.16 16.66
N ASP A 94 -12.10 -7.49 16.00
CA ASP A 94 -12.13 -8.55 15.01
C ASP A 94 -11.51 -8.06 13.70
N PRO A 95 -10.94 -8.97 12.89
CA PRO A 95 -10.58 -8.68 11.53
C PRO A 95 -11.75 -8.08 10.74
N THR A 96 -11.48 -7.20 9.82
CA THR A 96 -12.51 -6.66 8.93
C THR A 96 -12.76 -7.62 7.79
N ASP A 97 -13.98 -8.15 7.72
CA ASP A 97 -14.42 -9.01 6.64
C ASP A 97 -14.81 -8.20 5.42
N PHE A 98 -14.41 -8.68 4.26
CA PHE A 98 -14.85 -8.11 2.99
C PHE A 98 -14.99 -9.17 1.90
N GLU A 99 -15.85 -8.88 0.94
CA GLU A 99 -16.02 -9.69 -0.25
C GLU A 99 -15.49 -8.93 -1.47
N PHE A 100 -14.73 -9.61 -2.29
CA PHE A 100 -14.18 -9.06 -3.54
C PHE A 100 -14.11 -10.15 -4.61
N ASP A 101 -14.66 -9.86 -5.78
CA ASP A 101 -14.70 -10.79 -6.92
C ASP A 101 -15.28 -12.18 -6.54
N GLY A 102 -16.39 -12.18 -5.75
CA GLY A 102 -17.09 -13.38 -5.30
C GLY A 102 -16.37 -14.24 -4.25
N LYS A 103 -15.25 -13.78 -3.74
CA LYS A 103 -14.47 -14.44 -2.68
C LYS A 103 -14.49 -13.62 -1.39
N ARG A 104 -14.43 -14.32 -0.25
CA ARG A 104 -14.40 -13.67 1.07
C ARG A 104 -12.97 -13.61 1.60
N TYR A 105 -12.66 -12.47 2.21
CA TYR A 105 -11.36 -12.15 2.78
C TYR A 105 -11.50 -11.49 4.14
N HIS A 106 -10.43 -11.55 4.94
CA HIS A 106 -10.32 -10.89 6.25
C HIS A 106 -9.07 -10.05 6.26
N LEU A 107 -9.20 -8.78 6.60
CA LEU A 107 -8.10 -7.85 6.77
C LEU A 107 -7.88 -7.59 8.25
N GLU A 108 -6.67 -7.80 8.73
CA GLU A 108 -6.24 -7.54 10.09
C GLU A 108 -5.02 -6.65 10.11
N LEU A 109 -5.03 -5.62 10.97
CA LEU A 109 -3.87 -4.82 11.27
C LEU A 109 -3.27 -5.29 12.59
N ARG A 110 -1.95 -5.50 12.59
CA ARG A 110 -1.28 -5.96 13.80
C ARG A 110 -1.19 -4.87 14.84
N ARG A 111 -1.59 -5.20 16.06
CA ARG A 111 -1.43 -4.38 17.26
C ARG A 111 -0.21 -4.79 18.06
N SER A 112 0.42 -3.82 18.73
CA SER A 112 1.36 -4.08 19.80
C SER A 112 0.58 -4.61 21.02
N GLU A 113 1.04 -5.68 21.63
CA GLU A 113 0.52 -6.20 22.90
C GLU A 113 0.64 -5.16 24.04
N LYS A 114 1.59 -4.23 23.92
CA LYS A 114 1.76 -3.12 24.85
C LYS A 114 0.98 -1.90 24.34
N LEU A 115 -0.13 -1.56 25.02
CA LEU A 115 -0.85 -0.29 24.86
C LEU A 115 -1.79 -0.13 23.65
N GLY A 116 -2.17 -1.18 22.93
CA GLY A 116 -3.15 -1.09 21.83
C GLY A 116 -2.67 -0.22 20.65
N LYS A 117 -1.38 0.05 20.55
CA LYS A 117 -0.79 0.74 19.39
C LYS A 117 -0.59 -0.24 18.25
N LEU A 118 -0.79 0.23 17.01
CA LEU A 118 -0.45 -0.55 15.84
C LEU A 118 1.07 -0.69 15.73
N ASN A 119 1.55 -1.91 15.46
CA ASN A 119 2.95 -2.16 15.21
C ASN A 119 3.27 -1.90 13.74
N ASP A 120 4.31 -1.10 13.50
CA ASP A 120 5.08 -1.01 12.25
C ASP A 120 4.30 -1.02 10.94
N ASN A 121 3.03 -0.58 10.93
CA ASN A 121 2.21 -0.56 9.73
C ASN A 121 2.21 -1.94 9.01
N GLU A 122 1.92 -2.99 9.76
CA GLU A 122 1.78 -4.35 9.22
C GLU A 122 0.31 -4.73 9.06
N LEU A 123 -0.01 -5.36 7.94
CA LEU A 123 -1.31 -5.97 7.67
C LEU A 123 -1.16 -7.44 7.32
N VAL A 124 -2.24 -8.18 7.55
CA VAL A 124 -2.41 -9.56 7.07
C VAL A 124 -3.76 -9.66 6.38
N ILE A 125 -3.81 -10.32 5.25
CA ILE A 125 -5.07 -10.68 4.60
C ILE A 125 -5.17 -12.20 4.53
N TRP A 126 -6.31 -12.71 4.96
CA TRP A 126 -6.66 -14.13 4.90
C TRP A 126 -7.74 -14.33 3.85
N GLN A 127 -7.72 -15.45 3.17
CA GLN A 127 -8.78 -15.87 2.26
C GLN A 127 -9.58 -16.98 2.90
N GLY A 128 -10.91 -16.92 2.78
CA GLY A 128 -11.84 -17.96 3.22
C GLY A 128 -12.79 -17.53 4.33
N ASN A 129 -13.56 -18.46 4.85
CA ASN A 129 -14.47 -18.24 5.96
C ASN A 129 -13.70 -18.39 7.28
N PHE A 130 -13.55 -17.28 8.01
CA PHE A 130 -13.08 -17.36 9.38
C PHE A 130 -14.25 -17.79 10.26
N SER A 131 -14.15 -19.00 10.85
CA SER A 131 -15.01 -19.35 11.97
C SER A 131 -14.40 -18.66 13.18
N SER A 132 -15.08 -17.67 13.72
CA SER A 132 -14.71 -17.05 15.00
C SER A 132 -14.58 -18.15 16.05
N ARG A 133 -13.37 -18.34 16.56
CA ARG A 133 -13.13 -19.19 17.73
C ARG A 133 -13.40 -18.42 19.01
#